data_61d955a326b8113a8f2bc55549af90ca
#
_entry.id   61d955a326b8113a8f2bc55549af90ca
#
_cell.length_a   1.000
_cell.length_b   1.000
_cell.length_c   1.000
_cell.angle_alpha   90.00
_cell.angle_beta   90.00
_cell.angle_gamma   90.00
#
_symmetry.space_group_name_H-M   'P 1'
#
loop_
_entity.id
_entity.type
_entity.pdbx_description
1 polymer ?
#
loop_
_entity_poly.entity_id
_entity_poly.type
_entity_poly.pdbx_seq_one_letter_code
_entity_poly.pdbx_strand_id
1 'polypeptide(L)'
;MSKRCELCGREPVNTTIHHLTPKEMGGTFLPTANLCVPCHKQIHSLYTNRDIVTLRLTDLQSLRQDERMIPFIRWIRKQPATTIPRVRKSNHVRKS
;
A
#
# COMPACT_ATOMS: atom_id res chain seq x y z
N MET A 1 -0.28 17.02 13.76
CA MET A 1 0.90 17.05 12.88
C MET A 1 0.51 16.49 11.52
N SER A 2 0.99 17.15 10.47
CA SER A 2 0.75 16.62 9.13
C SER A 2 1.58 15.35 8.93
N LYS A 3 0.97 14.34 8.33
CA LYS A 3 1.64 13.10 8.00
C LYS A 3 1.76 12.98 6.49
N ARG A 4 2.78 12.30 6.04
CA ARG A 4 3.05 12.08 4.64
C ARG A 4 2.95 10.59 4.33
N CYS A 5 2.28 10.26 3.22
CA CYS A 5 2.27 8.90 2.71
C CYS A 5 3.67 8.57 2.15
N GLU A 6 4.30 7.54 2.68
CA GLU A 6 5.65 7.17 2.24
C GLU A 6 5.66 6.54 0.84
N LEU A 7 4.50 6.16 0.32
CA LEU A 7 4.41 5.54 -1.00
C LEU A 7 4.08 6.55 -2.09
N CYS A 8 2.96 7.29 -1.97
CA CYS A 8 2.57 8.26 -3.01
C CYS A 8 3.09 9.68 -2.76
N GLY A 9 3.50 9.99 -1.53
CA GLY A 9 4.08 11.29 -1.20
C GLY A 9 3.11 12.40 -0.88
N ARG A 10 1.79 12.15 -0.90
CA ARG A 10 0.82 13.20 -0.55
C ARG A 10 0.94 13.58 0.93
N GLU A 11 0.77 14.86 1.21
CA GLU A 11 0.71 15.40 2.58
C GLU A 11 -0.05 16.72 2.60
N PRO A 12 -0.76 17.05 3.70
CA PRO A 12 -0.98 16.16 4.85
C PRO A 12 -2.05 15.12 4.57
N VAL A 13 -1.85 13.89 5.00
CA VAL A 13 -2.84 12.83 4.87
C VAL A 13 -2.91 12.03 6.16
N ASN A 14 -4.05 11.39 6.38
CA ASN A 14 -4.14 10.39 7.43
C ASN A 14 -3.40 9.15 6.97
N THR A 15 -2.54 8.61 7.83
CA THR A 15 -1.76 7.43 7.49
C THR A 15 -2.10 6.28 8.43
N THR A 16 -1.90 5.07 7.92
CA THR A 16 -2.00 3.84 8.69
C THR A 16 -0.66 3.12 8.61
N ILE A 17 -0.38 2.28 9.59
CA ILE A 17 0.87 1.53 9.62
C ILE A 17 0.71 0.30 8.74
N HIS A 18 1.58 0.20 7.73
CA HIS A 18 1.65 -0.96 6.85
C HIS A 18 2.89 -1.78 7.21
N HIS A 19 2.70 -3.05 7.57
CA HIS A 19 3.83 -3.95 7.77
C HIS A 19 4.35 -4.36 6.40
N LEU A 20 5.56 -3.92 6.05
CA LEU A 20 6.16 -4.20 4.74
C LEU A 20 6.28 -5.70 4.52
N THR A 21 6.63 -6.46 5.57
CA THR A 21 6.45 -7.90 5.60
C THR A 21 5.24 -8.18 6.47
N PRO A 22 4.18 -8.84 5.94
CA PRO A 22 2.98 -9.10 6.73
C PRO A 22 3.28 -9.82 8.04
N LYS A 23 2.54 -9.48 9.10
CA LYS A 23 2.75 -10.10 10.42
C LYS A 23 2.66 -11.63 10.36
N GLU A 24 1.67 -12.17 9.66
CA GLU A 24 1.50 -13.62 9.56
C GLU A 24 2.62 -14.30 8.78
N MET A 25 3.41 -13.53 8.04
CA MET A 25 4.57 -14.01 7.30
C MET A 25 5.89 -13.71 8.03
N GLY A 26 5.81 -13.46 9.32
CA GLY A 26 6.99 -13.23 10.14
C GLY A 26 7.42 -11.78 10.29
N GLY A 27 6.57 -10.83 9.91
CA GLY A 27 6.95 -9.43 9.85
C GLY A 27 6.67 -8.60 11.10
N THR A 28 6.29 -9.21 12.22
CA THR A 28 5.88 -8.46 13.42
C THR A 28 6.91 -7.42 13.87
N PHE A 29 8.18 -7.75 13.82
CA PHE A 29 9.26 -6.86 14.26
C PHE A 29 10.09 -6.31 13.11
N LEU A 30 9.64 -6.49 11.87
CA LEU A 30 10.33 -5.97 10.69
C LEU A 30 9.82 -4.57 10.34
N PRO A 31 10.52 -3.85 9.45
CA PRO A 31 10.16 -2.47 9.13
C PRO A 31 8.71 -2.28 8.71
N THR A 32 8.17 -1.11 9.07
CA THR A 32 6.82 -0.68 8.69
C THR A 32 6.92 0.61 7.89
N ALA A 33 5.81 1.00 7.26
CA ALA A 33 5.71 2.27 6.56
C ALA A 33 4.39 2.94 6.89
N ASN A 34 4.37 4.27 6.88
CA ASN A 34 3.16 5.05 7.06
C ASN A 34 2.58 5.33 5.68
N LEU A 35 1.43 4.76 5.38
CA LEU A 35 0.78 4.91 4.07
C LEU A 35 -0.58 5.59 4.24
N CYS A 36 -0.95 6.41 3.27
CA CYS A 36 -2.31 6.94 3.27
C CYS A 36 -3.30 5.79 3.10
N VAL A 37 -4.54 6.02 3.56
CA VAL A 37 -5.56 4.98 3.51
C VAL A 37 -5.74 4.39 2.10
N PRO A 38 -5.84 5.22 1.03
CA PRO A 38 -5.96 4.67 -0.32
C PRO A 38 -4.81 3.76 -0.74
N CYS A 39 -3.55 4.16 -0.50
CA CYS A 39 -2.40 3.34 -0.88
C CYS A 39 -2.39 2.01 -0.12
N HIS A 40 -2.65 2.04 1.18
CA HIS A 40 -2.67 0.85 2.01
C HIS A 40 -3.77 -0.12 1.53
N LYS A 41 -4.98 0.40 1.27
CA LYS A 41 -6.08 -0.41 0.75
C LYS A 41 -5.77 -0.99 -0.63
N GLN A 42 -5.13 -0.23 -1.49
CA GLN A 42 -4.81 -0.68 -2.84
C GLN A 42 -3.87 -1.88 -2.80
N ILE A 43 -2.84 -1.85 -1.96
CA ILE A 43 -1.92 -2.98 -1.82
C ILE A 43 -2.70 -4.24 -1.44
N HIS A 44 -3.54 -4.16 -0.41
CA HIS A 44 -4.27 -5.32 0.07
C HIS A 44 -5.44 -5.72 -0.82
N SER A 45 -5.84 -4.87 -1.76
CA SER A 45 -6.85 -5.22 -2.76
C SER A 45 -6.26 -5.97 -3.93
N LEU A 46 -4.97 -5.77 -4.22
CA LEU A 46 -4.27 -6.40 -5.33
C LEU A 46 -3.56 -7.69 -4.92
N TYR A 47 -3.06 -7.75 -3.69
CA TYR A 47 -2.17 -8.81 -3.24
C TYR A 47 -2.60 -9.40 -1.91
N THR A 48 -2.48 -10.73 -1.79
CA THR A 48 -2.58 -11.39 -0.51
C THR A 48 -1.27 -11.18 0.26
N ASN A 49 -1.27 -11.52 1.56
CA ASN A 49 -0.03 -11.44 2.34
C ASN A 49 1.06 -12.36 1.77
N ARG A 50 0.66 -13.54 1.28
CA ARG A 50 1.61 -14.45 0.63
C ARG A 50 2.19 -13.85 -0.64
N ASP A 51 1.36 -13.17 -1.46
CA ASP A 51 1.81 -12.52 -2.67
C ASP A 51 2.88 -11.47 -2.39
N ILE A 52 2.68 -10.69 -1.32
CA ILE A 52 3.62 -9.63 -0.94
C ILE A 52 5.01 -10.23 -0.72
N VAL A 53 5.09 -11.36 -0.03
CA VAL A 53 6.37 -12.03 0.22
C VAL A 53 6.89 -12.70 -1.05
N THR A 54 6.05 -13.45 -1.75
CA THR A 54 6.44 -14.20 -2.95
C THR A 54 6.95 -13.29 -4.05
N LEU A 55 6.29 -12.14 -4.24
CA LEU A 55 6.65 -11.16 -5.27
C LEU A 55 7.70 -10.16 -4.76
N ARG A 56 8.19 -10.34 -3.55
CA ARG A 56 9.20 -9.48 -2.93
C ARG A 56 8.79 -8.01 -2.85
N LEU A 57 7.52 -7.78 -2.53
CA LEU A 57 6.98 -6.43 -2.36
C LEU A 57 7.08 -5.98 -0.90
N THR A 58 8.21 -6.28 -0.28
CA THR A 58 8.44 -6.07 1.16
C THR A 58 9.23 -4.80 1.48
N ASP A 59 9.36 -3.91 0.50
CA ASP A 59 9.95 -2.59 0.70
C ASP A 59 9.24 -1.56 -0.16
N LEU A 60 9.42 -0.28 0.18
CA LEU A 60 8.73 0.82 -0.51
C LEU A 60 9.17 0.95 -1.97
N GLN A 61 10.45 0.72 -2.25
CA GLN A 61 10.95 0.83 -3.61
C GLN A 61 10.29 -0.19 -4.53
N SER A 62 10.20 -1.44 -4.08
CA SER A 62 9.54 -2.50 -4.85
C SER A 62 8.07 -2.20 -5.10
N LEU A 63 7.37 -1.67 -4.09
CA LEU A 63 5.97 -1.27 -4.23
C LEU A 63 5.81 -0.13 -5.24
N ARG A 64 6.72 0.86 -5.23
CA ARG A 64 6.68 1.97 -6.18
C ARG A 64 6.95 1.54 -7.61
N GLN A 65 7.70 0.46 -7.81
CA GLN A 65 8.07 -0.05 -9.13
C GLN A 65 7.14 -1.16 -9.61
N ASP A 66 6.23 -1.61 -8.77
CA ASP A 66 5.32 -2.69 -9.12
C ASP A 66 4.35 -2.26 -10.22
N GLU A 67 4.25 -3.05 -11.28
CA GLU A 67 3.45 -2.73 -12.46
C GLU A 67 1.99 -2.43 -12.14
N ARG A 68 1.43 -3.11 -11.16
CA ARG A 68 0.02 -2.92 -10.78
C ARG A 68 -0.18 -1.74 -9.86
N MET A 69 0.86 -1.33 -9.12
CA MET A 69 0.79 -0.18 -8.24
C MET A 69 1.09 1.14 -8.95
N ILE A 70 1.94 1.12 -9.98
CA ILE A 70 2.37 2.34 -10.69
C ILE A 70 1.19 3.19 -11.16
N PRO A 71 0.18 2.64 -11.88
CA PRO A 71 -0.94 3.47 -12.34
C PRO A 71 -1.71 4.11 -11.20
N PHE A 72 -1.91 3.35 -10.11
CA PHE A 72 -2.61 3.85 -8.94
C PHE A 72 -1.82 4.97 -8.27
N ILE A 73 -0.51 4.77 -8.06
CA ILE A 73 0.34 5.77 -7.40
C ILE A 73 0.36 7.07 -8.22
N ARG A 74 0.47 6.97 -9.54
CA ARG A 74 0.46 8.14 -10.42
C ARG A 74 -0.85 8.91 -10.33
N TRP A 75 -1.96 8.19 -10.26
CA TRP A 75 -3.28 8.81 -10.16
C TRP A 75 -3.52 9.44 -8.80
N ILE A 76 -3.29 8.69 -7.72
CA ILE A 76 -3.60 9.18 -6.37
C ILE A 76 -2.72 10.36 -5.98
N ARG A 77 -1.48 10.40 -6.48
CA ARG A 77 -0.55 11.49 -6.20
C ARG A 77 -1.11 12.85 -6.64
N LYS A 78 -1.93 12.86 -7.69
CA LYS A 78 -2.53 14.07 -8.24
C LYS A 78 -3.84 14.46 -7.58
N GLN A 79 -4.36 13.63 -6.69
CA GLN A 79 -5.63 13.87 -6.05
C GLN A 79 -5.46 14.68 -4.77
N PRO A 80 -6.48 15.46 -4.37
CA PRO A 80 -6.44 16.15 -3.07
C PRO A 80 -6.21 15.17 -1.92
N ALA A 81 -5.62 15.65 -0.83
CA ALA A 81 -5.34 14.82 0.33
C ALA A 81 -6.59 14.17 0.92
N THR A 82 -7.76 14.76 0.70
CA THR A 82 -9.03 14.25 1.20
C THR A 82 -9.64 13.16 0.33
N THR A 83 -9.07 12.90 -0.85
CA THR A 83 -9.63 11.90 -1.77
C THR A 83 -9.41 10.49 -1.21
N ILE A 84 -10.50 9.77 -0.99
CA ILE A 84 -10.48 8.37 -0.56
C ILE A 84 -11.32 7.58 -1.57
N PRO A 85 -10.68 7.03 -2.62
CA PRO A 85 -11.42 6.31 -3.65
C PRO A 85 -11.96 4.99 -3.15
N ARG A 86 -13.03 4.52 -3.79
CA ARG A 86 -13.52 3.18 -3.53
C ARG A 86 -12.54 2.18 -4.14
N VAL A 87 -12.06 1.23 -3.34
CA VAL A 87 -11.10 0.23 -3.77
C VAL A 87 -11.78 -1.13 -3.80
N ARG A 88 -11.69 -1.83 -4.94
CA ARG A 88 -12.22 -3.17 -5.08
C ARG A 88 -11.10 -4.19 -4.95
N LYS A 89 -11.34 -5.25 -4.17
CA LYS A 89 -10.41 -6.37 -4.10
C LYS A 89 -10.43 -7.10 -5.45
N SER A 90 -9.25 -7.51 -5.91
CA SER A 90 -9.15 -8.33 -7.11
C SER A 90 -9.80 -9.70 -6.88
N ASN A 91 -10.18 -10.38 -7.95
CA ASN A 91 -10.75 -11.72 -7.83
C ASN A 91 -9.81 -12.66 -7.12
N HIS A 92 -8.51 -12.56 -7.38
CA HIS A 92 -7.48 -13.35 -6.71
C HIS A 92 -7.52 -13.18 -5.19
N VAL A 93 -7.57 -11.93 -4.72
CA VAL A 93 -7.59 -11.62 -3.29
C VAL A 93 -8.91 -12.06 -2.65
N ARG A 94 -10.03 -11.88 -3.37
CA ARG A 94 -11.36 -12.24 -2.85
C ARG A 94 -11.53 -13.73 -2.64
N LYS A 95 -10.81 -14.55 -3.39
CA LYS A 95 -10.88 -16.01 -3.32
C LYS A 95 -9.86 -16.63 -2.38
N SER A 96 -8.94 -15.84 -1.86
CA SER A 96 -7.87 -16.34 -0.99
C SER A 96 -8.24 -16.39 0.48
#